data_bb4c6501c8c5e486b995894efbcee980
#
_entry.id   bb4c6501c8c5e486b995894efbcee980
#
_cell.length_a   1.000
_cell.length_b   1.000
_cell.length_c   1.000
_cell.angle_alpha   90.00
_cell.angle_beta   90.00
_cell.angle_gamma   90.00
#
_symmetry.space_group_name_H-M   'P 1'
#
loop_
_entity.id
_entity.type
_entity.pdbx_description
1 polymer ?
#
loop_
_entity_poly.entity_id
_entity_poly.type
_entity_poly.pdbx_seq_one_letter_code
_entity_poly.pdbx_strand_id
1 'polypeptide(L)'
;MDEFLLCLLVAGNIAREHSIILFHPSQNISGSAEVSTPSEMAPAGLSLGASVLCLLAWARLATADRVYIHPFHLLVYSKSSCDQLEKPSAASPPDPTFTPVPIQAKSSAMDEHALRAQLVRATQKLEAEDRLRAVKVGMLLNFMGFHMYKMLSETRSAASGAVLSPVALFSTLTSFYLGALDPTASRLQAFLGVPGEDQSCTSRLDGHKVLSALQTIQGLLVAQGGAGSRARLLLSTVVGLFTAPGLRLKQPFVQGLSSITPVTLSRSLDLSTDPDLAAEKINRFMQTVTGWEMGRPLTGVSPDSTLLFNAYVRFQGKMKGFSLLPGLQEFWVDNSTSVSVPMLSGIGTFHYWSDTQNNLSVTRVPLSTNACLLLIQPHRAPDLRQVEALTFQHNFLTWMKNLSPRAIRLTVPQLTLKGSYDLQDLLAQTKLPTLLGAEANLGKISDANLRVGKVLNSVLFELKADEGEQPTESAPQPAGPEVLEVTLNSPFLLAVLERDSAALHFLGRVSNPLSAA
;
A
#
# COMPACT_ATOMS: atom_id res chain seq x y z
N MET A 1 -1.84 1.33 22.87
CA MET A 1 -2.96 0.64 22.20
C MET A 1 -3.95 1.63 21.62
N ASP A 2 -4.14 2.77 22.27
CA ASP A 2 -5.14 3.78 21.86
C ASP A 2 -4.77 4.60 20.62
N GLU A 3 -3.48 4.88 20.39
CA GLU A 3 -3.02 5.64 19.22
C GLU A 3 -3.19 4.89 17.89
N PHE A 4 -2.97 3.58 17.88
CA PHE A 4 -3.17 2.75 16.69
C PHE A 4 -4.65 2.68 16.29
N LEU A 5 -5.53 2.59 17.29
CA LEU A 5 -6.98 2.61 17.08
C LEU A 5 -7.46 3.99 16.58
N LEU A 6 -6.86 5.07 17.10
CA LEU A 6 -7.18 6.44 16.69
C LEU A 6 -6.80 6.70 15.22
N CYS A 7 -5.63 6.25 14.77
CA CYS A 7 -5.20 6.36 13.38
C CYS A 7 -6.17 5.62 12.43
N LEU A 8 -6.61 4.42 12.80
CA LEU A 8 -7.57 3.65 12.00
C LEU A 8 -8.97 4.26 12.03
N LEU A 9 -9.38 4.88 13.15
CA LEU A 9 -10.67 5.57 13.29
C LEU A 9 -10.75 6.84 12.43
N VAL A 10 -9.68 7.62 12.41
CA VAL A 10 -9.58 8.81 11.56
C VAL A 10 -9.64 8.40 10.08
N ALA A 11 -8.96 7.31 9.70
CA ALA A 11 -9.05 6.76 8.34
C ALA A 11 -10.48 6.36 7.96
N GLY A 12 -11.20 5.69 8.86
CA GLY A 12 -12.58 5.26 8.62
C GLY A 12 -13.58 6.43 8.49
N ASN A 13 -13.39 7.51 9.25
CA ASN A 13 -14.26 8.69 9.18
C ASN A 13 -14.03 9.50 7.90
N ILE A 14 -12.79 9.68 7.46
CA ILE A 14 -12.48 10.38 6.20
C ILE A 14 -13.00 9.59 4.99
N ALA A 15 -12.86 8.26 4.98
CA ALA A 15 -13.43 7.41 3.93
C ALA A 15 -14.97 7.50 3.87
N ARG A 16 -15.62 7.72 5.00
CA ARG A 16 -17.09 7.88 5.08
C ARG A 16 -17.55 9.23 4.54
N GLU A 17 -16.83 10.31 4.82
CA GLU A 17 -17.12 11.63 4.27
C GLU A 17 -16.91 11.69 2.75
N HIS A 18 -15.87 11.07 2.23
CA HIS A 18 -15.61 11.00 0.78
C HIS A 18 -16.56 10.05 0.01
N SER A 19 -17.09 9.01 0.65
CA SER A 19 -18.09 8.13 0.02
C SER A 19 -19.44 8.80 -0.18
N ILE A 20 -19.78 9.84 0.62
CA ILE A 20 -21.04 10.58 0.48
C ILE A 20 -21.00 11.53 -0.71
N ILE A 21 -19.83 11.97 -1.17
CA ILE A 21 -19.68 12.92 -2.28
C ILE A 21 -19.81 12.25 -3.66
N LEU A 22 -19.67 10.93 -3.77
CA LEU A 22 -19.65 10.21 -5.06
C LEU A 22 -21.00 9.65 -5.53
N PHE A 23 -22.09 9.75 -4.73
CA PHE A 23 -23.40 9.24 -5.13
C PHE A 23 -24.54 10.12 -4.61
N HIS A 24 -24.94 11.14 -5.36
CA HIS A 24 -26.30 11.68 -5.31
C HIS A 24 -26.83 11.99 -6.71
N PRO A 25 -27.79 11.22 -7.24
CA PRO A 25 -28.69 11.71 -8.26
C PRO A 25 -29.81 12.51 -7.59
N SER A 26 -30.03 13.70 -8.11
CA SER A 26 -31.13 14.59 -7.75
C SER A 26 -32.49 13.90 -7.79
N GLN A 27 -33.22 13.91 -6.69
CA GLN A 27 -34.68 13.79 -6.71
C GLN A 27 -35.30 14.89 -5.85
N ASN A 28 -36.09 15.73 -6.53
CA ASN A 28 -37.04 16.67 -5.92
C ASN A 28 -38.16 15.90 -5.22
N ILE A 29 -38.40 16.18 -3.96
CA ILE A 29 -39.70 15.92 -3.32
C ILE A 29 -40.06 17.15 -2.48
N SER A 30 -41.13 17.80 -2.92
CA SER A 30 -41.91 18.79 -2.17
C SER A 30 -42.74 18.10 -1.09
N GLY A 31 -42.69 18.58 0.12
CA GLY A 31 -43.55 18.13 1.21
C GLY A 31 -43.65 19.19 2.30
N SER A 32 -44.80 19.87 2.33
CA SER A 32 -45.26 20.80 3.35
C SER A 32 -45.51 20.05 4.66
N ALA A 33 -45.10 20.62 5.80
CA ALA A 33 -45.60 20.23 7.12
C ALA A 33 -45.73 21.44 8.02
N GLU A 34 -46.81 21.43 8.73
CA GLU A 34 -47.46 22.45 9.51
C GLU A 34 -46.71 22.88 10.78
N VAL A 35 -46.97 24.15 11.15
CA VAL A 35 -46.54 24.81 12.35
C VAL A 35 -47.46 24.43 13.52
N SER A 36 -46.88 24.02 14.64
CA SER A 36 -47.55 24.11 15.95
C SER A 36 -46.67 24.85 16.95
N THR A 37 -47.17 25.94 17.45
CA THR A 37 -46.63 26.78 18.52
C THR A 37 -46.89 26.17 19.89
N PRO A 38 -46.02 26.41 20.87
CA PRO A 38 -46.48 26.72 22.21
C PRO A 38 -45.88 28.03 22.76
N SER A 39 -46.72 28.65 23.58
CA SER A 39 -46.72 29.93 24.23
C SER A 39 -45.52 30.25 25.13
N GLU A 40 -45.20 31.56 25.11
CA GLU A 40 -44.74 32.48 26.13
C GLU A 40 -44.10 31.99 27.44
N MET A 41 -42.85 32.45 27.62
CA MET A 41 -42.47 33.21 28.83
C MET A 41 -41.27 34.12 28.50
N ALA A 42 -41.46 35.43 28.71
CA ALA A 42 -40.41 36.43 28.54
C ALA A 42 -39.55 36.57 29.82
N PRO A 43 -38.28 36.89 29.68
CA PRO A 43 -37.62 37.80 30.60
C PRO A 43 -36.89 38.95 29.90
N ALA A 44 -37.20 40.12 30.40
CA ALA A 44 -36.44 41.35 30.55
C ALA A 44 -35.19 41.61 29.68
N GLY A 45 -35.32 42.62 28.85
CA GLY A 45 -34.38 43.72 28.63
C GLY A 45 -32.89 43.45 28.51
N LEU A 46 -32.45 42.88 27.36
CA LEU A 46 -31.10 43.12 26.86
C LEU A 46 -31.14 44.35 25.95
N SER A 47 -30.38 45.41 26.33
CA SER A 47 -30.36 46.67 25.60
C SER A 47 -29.98 46.45 24.13
N LEU A 48 -30.66 47.15 23.22
CA LEU A 48 -30.39 47.16 21.78
C LEU A 48 -28.88 47.31 21.47
N GLY A 49 -28.13 48.00 22.32
CA GLY A 49 -26.69 48.19 22.20
C GLY A 49 -25.87 46.91 22.37
N ALA A 50 -26.27 46.00 23.28
CA ALA A 50 -25.59 44.73 23.45
C ALA A 50 -25.82 43.78 22.26
N SER A 51 -27.03 43.77 21.70
CA SER A 51 -27.36 42.98 20.51
C SER A 51 -26.64 43.49 19.27
N VAL A 52 -26.48 44.80 19.10
CA VAL A 52 -25.71 45.37 17.98
C VAL A 52 -24.22 45.10 18.15
N LEU A 53 -23.67 45.16 19.35
CA LEU A 53 -22.26 44.80 19.62
C LEU A 53 -21.99 43.31 19.38
N CYS A 54 -22.91 42.42 19.76
CA CYS A 54 -22.81 40.99 19.46
C CYS A 54 -22.90 40.73 17.95
N LEU A 55 -23.78 41.41 17.23
CA LEU A 55 -23.89 41.28 15.78
C LEU A 55 -22.64 41.81 15.04
N LEU A 56 -22.05 42.92 15.52
CA LEU A 56 -20.82 43.48 14.98
C LEU A 56 -19.60 42.60 15.33
N ALA A 57 -19.56 41.99 16.51
CA ALA A 57 -18.55 41.02 16.88
C ALA A 57 -18.70 39.73 16.05
N TRP A 58 -19.93 39.26 15.82
CA TRP A 58 -20.22 38.14 14.93
C TRP A 58 -19.88 38.44 13.45
N ALA A 59 -20.19 39.64 12.97
CA ALA A 59 -19.82 40.07 11.64
C ALA A 59 -18.29 40.15 11.46
N ARG A 60 -17.56 40.63 12.49
CA ARG A 60 -16.09 40.63 12.47
C ARG A 60 -15.47 39.22 12.57
N LEU A 61 -16.11 38.31 13.31
CA LEU A 61 -15.72 36.89 13.32
C LEU A 61 -16.07 36.18 12.01
N ALA A 62 -17.12 36.59 11.31
CA ALA A 62 -17.52 36.08 10.02
C ALA A 62 -16.65 36.61 8.86
N THR A 63 -15.98 37.75 9.03
CA THR A 63 -15.00 38.33 8.09
C THR A 63 -13.54 37.99 8.44
N ALA A 64 -13.29 37.23 9.49
CA ALA A 64 -11.99 36.63 9.67
C ALA A 64 -11.74 35.78 8.42
N ASP A 65 -10.74 36.13 7.61
CA ASP A 65 -10.31 35.37 6.47
C ASP A 65 -10.17 33.90 6.89
N ARG A 66 -11.14 33.08 6.50
CA ARG A 66 -11.06 31.64 6.70
C ARG A 66 -9.95 31.17 5.80
N VAL A 67 -8.76 31.08 6.36
CA VAL A 67 -7.64 30.45 5.66
C VAL A 67 -8.05 29.01 5.41
N TYR A 68 -8.39 28.72 4.17
CA TYR A 68 -8.66 27.35 3.76
C TYR A 68 -7.36 26.54 3.93
N ILE A 69 -7.39 25.57 4.83
CA ILE A 69 -6.29 24.63 5.00
C ILE A 69 -6.67 23.36 4.23
N HIS A 70 -5.96 23.07 3.17
CA HIS A 70 -6.17 21.86 2.38
C HIS A 70 -6.13 20.62 3.29
N PRO A 71 -7.07 19.65 3.21
CA PRO A 71 -7.10 18.46 4.07
C PRO A 71 -5.78 17.66 4.01
N PHE A 72 -5.08 17.76 2.89
CA PHE A 72 -3.77 17.13 2.65
C PHE A 72 -2.63 18.15 2.62
N HIS A 73 -2.71 19.25 3.38
CA HIS A 73 -1.68 20.32 3.39
C HIS A 73 -0.25 19.81 3.63
N LEU A 74 -0.09 18.68 4.32
CA LEU A 74 1.21 18.05 4.52
C LEU A 74 1.76 17.37 3.26
N LEU A 75 0.92 17.09 2.27
CA LEU A 75 1.28 16.36 1.04
C LEU A 75 1.27 17.24 -0.21
N VAL A 76 0.68 18.43 -0.15
CA VAL A 76 0.66 19.39 -1.28
C VAL A 76 1.81 20.39 -1.17
N TYR A 77 2.05 21.13 -2.25
CA TYR A 77 3.04 22.21 -2.25
C TYR A 77 2.68 23.30 -1.25
N SER A 78 3.68 23.82 -0.54
CA SER A 78 3.52 25.01 0.28
C SER A 78 3.49 26.28 -0.60
N LYS A 79 2.92 27.37 -0.10
CA LYS A 79 2.94 28.65 -0.82
C LYS A 79 4.35 29.07 -1.20
N SER A 80 5.31 28.94 -0.29
CA SER A 80 6.73 29.26 -0.56
C SER A 80 7.34 28.39 -1.65
N SER A 81 6.96 27.11 -1.73
CA SER A 81 7.40 26.21 -2.81
C SER A 81 6.76 26.61 -4.15
N CYS A 82 5.49 27.01 -4.15
CA CYS A 82 4.79 27.50 -5.32
C CYS A 82 5.41 28.80 -5.85
N ASP A 83 5.71 29.76 -4.96
CA ASP A 83 6.38 31.02 -5.33
C ASP A 83 7.76 30.78 -5.98
N GLN A 84 8.41 29.66 -5.65
CA GLN A 84 9.68 29.26 -6.29
C GLN A 84 9.46 28.62 -7.67
N LEU A 85 8.40 27.79 -7.80
CA LEU A 85 8.06 27.11 -9.07
C LEU A 85 7.51 28.09 -10.11
N GLU A 86 6.80 29.14 -9.68
CA GLU A 86 6.17 30.14 -10.55
C GLU A 86 7.11 31.29 -10.94
N LYS A 87 8.28 31.42 -10.27
CA LYS A 87 9.29 32.40 -10.69
C LYS A 87 9.77 32.05 -12.10
N PRO A 88 9.65 32.97 -13.08
CA PRO A 88 10.16 32.71 -14.40
C PRO A 88 11.67 32.48 -14.27
N SER A 89 12.08 31.24 -14.44
CA SER A 89 13.49 30.91 -14.54
C SER A 89 13.98 31.51 -15.84
N ALA A 90 14.86 32.52 -15.77
CA ALA A 90 15.55 33.01 -16.95
C ALA A 90 16.23 31.79 -17.62
N ALA A 91 15.67 31.35 -18.77
CA ALA A 91 16.15 30.27 -19.63
C ALA A 91 16.94 29.18 -18.88
N SER A 92 16.26 28.39 -18.06
CA SER A 92 16.91 27.18 -17.48
C SER A 92 17.36 26.28 -18.62
N PRO A 93 18.61 25.78 -18.59
CA PRO A 93 19.04 24.80 -19.57
C PRO A 93 18.08 23.60 -19.54
N PRO A 94 17.85 22.95 -20.68
CA PRO A 94 16.97 21.77 -20.74
C PRO A 94 17.47 20.72 -19.75
N ASP A 95 16.52 19.96 -19.17
CA ASP A 95 16.84 18.89 -18.22
C ASP A 95 17.91 17.96 -18.80
N PRO A 96 18.94 17.60 -18.04
CA PRO A 96 19.95 16.66 -18.50
C PRO A 96 19.29 15.31 -18.78
N THR A 97 19.60 14.75 -19.94
CA THR A 97 19.08 13.45 -20.39
C THR A 97 20.23 12.46 -20.56
N PHE A 98 19.90 11.17 -20.42
CA PHE A 98 20.86 10.09 -20.70
C PHE A 98 20.15 8.95 -21.45
N THR A 99 20.92 8.16 -22.17
CA THR A 99 20.44 6.96 -22.82
C THR A 99 20.71 5.77 -21.88
N PRO A 100 19.69 4.97 -21.54
CA PRO A 100 19.89 3.76 -20.75
C PRO A 100 20.88 2.81 -21.41
N VAL A 101 21.75 2.19 -20.62
CA VAL A 101 22.73 1.23 -21.13
C VAL A 101 22.03 -0.05 -21.62
N PRO A 102 22.61 -0.76 -22.60
CA PRO A 102 22.03 -2.01 -23.08
C PRO A 102 21.85 -3.04 -21.94
N ILE A 103 20.80 -3.87 -22.02
CA ILE A 103 20.47 -4.85 -20.98
C ILE A 103 21.59 -5.86 -20.73
N GLN A 104 22.46 -6.08 -21.71
CA GLN A 104 23.63 -6.96 -21.62
C GLN A 104 24.76 -6.35 -20.79
N ALA A 105 24.71 -5.03 -20.50
CA ALA A 105 25.74 -4.40 -19.69
C ALA A 105 25.79 -5.01 -18.28
N LYS A 106 27.01 -5.20 -17.77
CA LYS A 106 27.25 -5.79 -16.45
C LYS A 106 26.51 -5.00 -15.36
N SER A 107 25.83 -5.71 -14.48
CA SER A 107 25.18 -5.17 -13.29
C SER A 107 25.71 -5.85 -12.05
N SER A 108 25.81 -5.10 -10.96
CA SER A 108 26.13 -5.66 -9.65
C SER A 108 24.90 -6.38 -9.10
N ALA A 109 25.12 -7.49 -8.40
CA ALA A 109 24.08 -8.11 -7.61
C ALA A 109 23.63 -7.16 -6.48
N MET A 110 22.36 -7.23 -6.14
CA MET A 110 21.78 -6.42 -5.09
C MET A 110 22.18 -6.93 -3.70
N ASP A 111 22.53 -6.01 -2.81
CA ASP A 111 22.76 -6.30 -1.39
C ASP A 111 21.52 -5.90 -0.57
N GLU A 112 20.68 -6.88 -0.23
CA GLU A 112 19.46 -6.68 0.53
C GLU A 112 19.71 -6.18 1.96
N HIS A 113 20.85 -6.54 2.57
CA HIS A 113 21.20 -6.05 3.91
C HIS A 113 21.58 -4.57 3.89
N ALA A 114 22.31 -4.13 2.86
CA ALA A 114 22.61 -2.73 2.66
C ALA A 114 21.34 -1.89 2.41
N LEU A 115 20.40 -2.41 1.61
CA LEU A 115 19.10 -1.77 1.37
C LEU A 115 18.29 -1.64 2.66
N ARG A 116 18.20 -2.71 3.44
CA ARG A 116 17.54 -2.66 4.74
C ARG A 116 18.19 -1.62 5.67
N ALA A 117 19.51 -1.59 5.74
CA ALA A 117 20.24 -0.61 6.56
C ALA A 117 19.95 0.83 6.12
N GLN A 118 19.77 1.08 4.82
CA GLN A 118 19.38 2.38 4.28
C GLN A 118 17.98 2.78 4.70
N LEU A 119 16.99 1.87 4.59
CA LEU A 119 15.62 2.10 5.04
C LEU A 119 15.55 2.41 6.55
N VAL A 120 16.28 1.65 7.38
CA VAL A 120 16.34 1.88 8.84
C VAL A 120 16.96 3.24 9.15
N ARG A 121 18.03 3.63 8.44
CA ARG A 121 18.64 4.95 8.63
C ARG A 121 17.69 6.10 8.35
N ALA A 122 16.82 5.97 7.35
CA ALA A 122 15.83 6.97 7.02
C ALA A 122 14.81 7.21 8.15
N THR A 123 14.67 6.28 9.11
CA THR A 123 13.75 6.41 10.24
C THR A 123 14.38 6.86 11.55
N GLN A 124 15.70 7.03 11.61
CA GLN A 124 16.41 7.33 12.86
C GLN A 124 16.15 8.74 13.42
N LYS A 125 15.79 9.70 12.57
CA LYS A 125 15.56 11.10 12.94
C LYS A 125 14.27 11.62 12.33
N LEU A 126 13.15 10.94 12.61
CA LEU A 126 11.86 11.39 12.12
C LEU A 126 11.28 12.49 13.01
N GLU A 127 10.98 13.63 12.40
CA GLU A 127 10.22 14.69 13.02
C GLU A 127 8.73 14.33 13.14
N ALA A 128 8.00 15.06 13.98
CA ALA A 128 6.56 14.83 14.14
C ALA A 128 5.80 14.98 12.83
N GLU A 129 6.21 15.93 11.99
CA GLU A 129 5.60 16.15 10.67
C GLU A 129 5.82 14.97 9.72
N ASP A 130 7.00 14.35 9.72
CA ASP A 130 7.28 13.16 8.89
C ASP A 130 6.41 11.97 9.30
N ARG A 131 6.20 11.79 10.60
CA ARG A 131 5.27 10.77 11.12
C ARG A 131 3.82 11.03 10.68
N LEU A 132 3.37 12.28 10.75
CA LEU A 132 2.04 12.67 10.29
C LEU A 132 1.88 12.48 8.77
N ARG A 133 2.91 12.80 7.97
CA ARG A 133 2.92 12.50 6.53
C ARG A 133 2.81 11.01 6.27
N ALA A 134 3.57 10.19 7.01
CA ALA A 134 3.49 8.72 6.88
C ALA A 134 2.09 8.21 7.20
N VAL A 135 1.44 8.70 8.25
CA VAL A 135 0.04 8.36 8.58
C VAL A 135 -0.91 8.75 7.46
N LYS A 136 -0.81 9.99 6.93
CA LYS A 136 -1.68 10.46 5.83
C LYS A 136 -1.50 9.62 4.56
N VAL A 137 -0.25 9.33 4.18
CA VAL A 137 0.03 8.46 3.03
C VAL A 137 -0.43 7.03 3.30
N GLY A 138 -0.25 6.52 4.53
CA GLY A 138 -0.75 5.21 4.96
C GLY A 138 -2.27 5.07 4.76
N MET A 139 -3.03 6.12 5.08
CA MET A 139 -4.47 6.14 4.84
C MET A 139 -4.82 6.06 3.35
N LEU A 140 -4.19 6.89 2.52
CA LEU A 140 -4.43 6.92 1.07
C LEU A 140 -4.09 5.58 0.42
N LEU A 141 -2.91 5.03 0.73
CA LEU A 141 -2.47 3.76 0.16
C LEU A 141 -3.34 2.58 0.61
N ASN A 142 -3.87 2.61 1.84
CA ASN A 142 -4.78 1.56 2.32
C ASN A 142 -6.09 1.57 1.53
N PHE A 143 -6.68 2.75 1.36
CA PHE A 143 -7.92 2.90 0.58
C PHE A 143 -7.73 2.40 -0.86
N MET A 144 -6.68 2.87 -1.53
CA MET A 144 -6.35 2.43 -2.88
C MET A 144 -6.01 0.94 -2.92
N GLY A 145 -5.23 0.45 -1.95
CA GLY A 145 -4.81 -0.94 -1.85
C GLY A 145 -5.99 -1.90 -1.73
N PHE A 146 -6.99 -1.60 -0.89
CA PHE A 146 -8.21 -2.39 -0.81
C PHE A 146 -9.00 -2.38 -2.12
N HIS A 147 -9.14 -1.22 -2.75
CA HIS A 147 -9.84 -1.11 -4.02
C HIS A 147 -9.16 -1.94 -5.12
N MET A 148 -7.86 -1.82 -5.27
CA MET A 148 -7.09 -2.57 -6.28
C MET A 148 -7.01 -4.06 -5.96
N TYR A 149 -6.93 -4.44 -4.69
CA TYR A 149 -6.96 -5.84 -4.28
C TYR A 149 -8.32 -6.48 -4.60
N LYS A 150 -9.42 -5.77 -4.36
CA LYS A 150 -10.76 -6.23 -4.75
C LYS A 150 -10.81 -6.57 -6.24
N MET A 151 -10.32 -5.67 -7.10
CA MET A 151 -10.28 -5.90 -8.54
C MET A 151 -9.40 -7.11 -8.91
N LEU A 152 -8.20 -7.20 -8.31
CA LEU A 152 -7.31 -8.34 -8.51
C LEU A 152 -7.98 -9.66 -8.09
N SER A 153 -8.69 -9.67 -6.96
CA SER A 153 -9.36 -10.87 -6.46
C SER A 153 -10.55 -11.30 -7.30
N GLU A 154 -11.27 -10.34 -7.89
CA GLU A 154 -12.42 -10.60 -8.77
C GLU A 154 -12.01 -11.17 -10.13
N THR A 155 -10.83 -10.79 -10.65
CA THR A 155 -10.31 -11.33 -11.93
C THR A 155 -9.73 -12.73 -11.80
N ARG A 156 -9.37 -13.15 -10.60
CA ARG A 156 -8.78 -14.45 -10.34
C ARG A 156 -9.81 -15.47 -9.88
N SER A 157 -9.59 -16.73 -10.25
CA SER A 157 -10.46 -17.81 -9.77
C SER A 157 -10.39 -17.92 -8.24
N ALA A 158 -11.44 -18.46 -7.60
CA ALA A 158 -11.43 -18.68 -6.15
C ALA A 158 -10.31 -19.64 -5.71
N ALA A 159 -9.94 -20.59 -6.58
CA ALA A 159 -8.90 -21.58 -6.32
C ALA A 159 -7.47 -21.01 -6.46
N SER A 160 -7.30 -19.85 -7.10
CA SER A 160 -5.98 -19.22 -7.24
C SER A 160 -5.71 -18.28 -6.06
N GLY A 161 -4.45 -18.22 -5.64
CA GLY A 161 -3.98 -17.20 -4.71
C GLY A 161 -4.02 -15.80 -5.32
N ALA A 162 -3.89 -14.80 -4.48
CA ALA A 162 -3.67 -13.42 -4.87
C ALA A 162 -2.79 -12.75 -3.83
N VAL A 163 -1.79 -12.00 -4.25
CA VAL A 163 -0.97 -11.17 -3.35
C VAL A 163 -0.69 -9.83 -4.01
N LEU A 164 -0.84 -8.76 -3.25
CA LEU A 164 -0.66 -7.38 -3.68
C LEU A 164 0.11 -6.62 -2.60
N SER A 165 1.01 -5.72 -3.02
CA SER A 165 1.64 -4.75 -2.13
C SER A 165 1.05 -3.36 -2.35
N PRO A 166 0.17 -2.85 -1.46
CA PRO A 166 -0.37 -1.50 -1.56
C PRO A 166 0.72 -0.42 -1.59
N VAL A 167 1.76 -0.58 -0.79
CA VAL A 167 2.90 0.36 -0.77
C VAL A 167 3.60 0.41 -2.12
N ALA A 168 3.92 -0.74 -2.73
CA ALA A 168 4.58 -0.79 -4.04
C ALA A 168 3.71 -0.21 -5.16
N LEU A 169 2.41 -0.53 -5.12
CA LEU A 169 1.43 -0.02 -6.07
C LEU A 169 1.33 1.52 -5.99
N PHE A 170 1.18 2.05 -4.78
CA PHE A 170 1.10 3.49 -4.55
C PHE A 170 2.40 4.19 -4.96
N SER A 171 3.56 3.58 -4.67
CA SER A 171 4.88 4.08 -5.11
C SER A 171 4.98 4.14 -6.63
N THR A 172 4.51 3.11 -7.34
CA THR A 172 4.49 3.07 -8.81
C THR A 172 3.64 4.20 -9.40
N LEU A 173 2.42 4.38 -8.89
CA LEU A 173 1.53 5.47 -9.34
C LEU A 173 2.10 6.85 -9.03
N THR A 174 2.70 7.04 -7.86
CA THR A 174 3.38 8.29 -7.49
C THR A 174 4.58 8.56 -8.39
N SER A 175 5.30 7.51 -8.81
CA SER A 175 6.41 7.63 -9.77
C SER A 175 5.93 8.13 -11.12
N PHE A 176 4.81 7.61 -11.62
CA PHE A 176 4.19 8.12 -12.86
C PHE A 176 3.65 9.54 -12.68
N TYR A 177 3.09 9.88 -11.52
CA TYR A 177 2.68 11.25 -11.22
C TYR A 177 3.84 12.24 -11.35
N LEU A 178 5.02 11.91 -10.81
CA LEU A 178 6.22 12.72 -10.94
C LEU A 178 6.71 12.85 -12.40
N GLY A 179 6.50 11.80 -13.19
CA GLY A 179 6.85 11.78 -14.62
C GLY A 179 5.84 12.47 -15.54
N ALA A 180 4.66 12.82 -15.03
CA ALA A 180 3.55 13.31 -15.81
C ALA A 180 3.49 14.85 -15.88
N LEU A 181 2.91 15.34 -16.98
CA LEU A 181 2.41 16.69 -17.16
C LEU A 181 0.87 16.64 -17.19
N ASP A 182 0.22 17.80 -17.02
CA ASP A 182 -1.23 17.90 -17.15
C ASP A 182 -1.69 17.58 -18.59
N PRO A 183 -2.86 16.95 -18.75
CA PRO A 183 -3.86 16.58 -17.73
C PRO A 183 -3.59 15.25 -17.03
N THR A 184 -2.56 14.49 -17.40
CA THR A 184 -2.24 13.18 -16.83
C THR A 184 -1.88 13.29 -15.34
N ALA A 185 -1.10 14.30 -14.96
CA ALA A 185 -0.73 14.53 -13.56
C ALA A 185 -1.97 14.75 -12.68
N SER A 186 -2.92 15.59 -13.10
CA SER A 186 -4.16 15.85 -12.36
C SER A 186 -5.03 14.60 -12.20
N ARG A 187 -5.11 13.75 -13.23
CA ARG A 187 -5.84 12.47 -13.16
C ARG A 187 -5.19 11.49 -12.20
N LEU A 188 -3.86 11.39 -12.23
CA LEU A 188 -3.11 10.55 -11.30
C LEU A 188 -3.25 11.03 -9.85
N GLN A 189 -3.19 12.36 -9.63
CA GLN A 189 -3.41 12.96 -8.31
C GLN A 189 -4.79 12.60 -7.75
N ALA A 190 -5.84 12.75 -8.54
CA ALA A 190 -7.19 12.38 -8.14
C ALA A 190 -7.30 10.88 -7.83
N PHE A 191 -6.65 10.03 -8.63
CA PHE A 191 -6.63 8.58 -8.41
C PHE A 191 -5.87 8.19 -7.13
N LEU A 192 -4.80 8.92 -6.77
CA LEU A 192 -4.09 8.77 -5.51
C LEU A 192 -4.91 9.24 -4.28
N GLY A 193 -6.13 9.75 -4.50
CA GLY A 193 -7.05 10.16 -3.45
C GLY A 193 -6.85 11.59 -2.92
N VAL A 194 -6.08 12.41 -3.62
CA VAL A 194 -5.87 13.82 -3.27
C VAL A 194 -6.61 14.70 -4.28
N PRO A 195 -7.81 15.20 -3.95
CA PRO A 195 -8.58 16.02 -4.86
C PRO A 195 -7.84 17.34 -5.14
N GLY A 196 -7.80 17.73 -6.42
CA GLY A 196 -7.41 19.08 -6.82
C GLY A 196 -8.66 19.95 -6.84
N GLU A 197 -8.90 20.74 -5.81
CA GLU A 197 -10.12 21.57 -5.71
C GLU A 197 -10.08 22.80 -6.62
N ASP A 198 -8.87 23.22 -6.96
CA ASP A 198 -8.60 24.31 -7.89
C ASP A 198 -7.32 24.01 -8.69
N GLN A 199 -7.05 24.80 -9.71
CA GLN A 199 -5.81 24.70 -10.49
C GLN A 199 -4.62 25.37 -9.79
N SER A 200 -4.76 25.77 -8.52
CA SER A 200 -3.69 26.43 -7.79
C SER A 200 -2.54 25.46 -7.50
N CYS A 201 -1.34 25.98 -7.49
CA CYS A 201 -0.15 25.19 -7.15
C CYS A 201 -0.25 24.59 -5.75
N THR A 202 -0.88 25.30 -4.80
CA THR A 202 -1.05 24.84 -3.40
C THR A 202 -2.04 23.68 -3.24
N SER A 203 -2.81 23.34 -4.27
CA SER A 203 -3.65 22.14 -4.33
C SER A 203 -2.99 20.98 -5.07
N ARG A 204 -1.79 21.19 -5.63
CA ARG A 204 -1.04 20.13 -6.32
C ARG A 204 -0.27 19.28 -5.33
N LEU A 205 -0.33 17.96 -5.54
CA LEU A 205 0.42 16.98 -4.76
C LEU A 205 1.92 17.19 -4.94
N ASP A 206 2.65 17.29 -3.83
CA ASP A 206 4.11 17.24 -3.83
C ASP A 206 4.55 15.77 -3.82
N GLY A 207 4.83 15.23 -4.99
CA GLY A 207 5.21 13.84 -5.15
C GLY A 207 6.46 13.46 -4.35
N HIS A 208 7.40 14.39 -4.14
CA HIS A 208 8.59 14.12 -3.34
C HIS A 208 8.27 13.93 -1.85
N LYS A 209 7.31 14.70 -1.31
CA LYS A 209 6.82 14.48 0.07
C LYS A 209 6.15 13.11 0.21
N VAL A 210 5.35 12.70 -0.78
CA VAL A 210 4.71 11.39 -0.80
C VAL A 210 5.75 10.27 -0.83
N LEU A 211 6.74 10.39 -1.69
CA LEU A 211 7.79 9.38 -1.82
C LEU A 211 8.65 9.30 -0.55
N SER A 212 8.99 10.42 0.07
CA SER A 212 9.68 10.45 1.37
C SER A 212 8.86 9.75 2.46
N ALA A 213 7.55 10.00 2.50
CA ALA A 213 6.65 9.30 3.42
C ALA A 213 6.58 7.79 3.17
N LEU A 214 6.57 7.36 1.90
CA LEU A 214 6.62 5.93 1.54
C LEU A 214 7.94 5.27 1.96
N GLN A 215 9.07 5.97 1.84
CA GLN A 215 10.34 5.50 2.36
C GLN A 215 10.31 5.37 3.89
N THR A 216 9.71 6.34 4.58
CA THR A 216 9.50 6.28 6.03
C THR A 216 8.66 5.07 6.41
N ILE A 217 7.53 4.83 5.76
CA ILE A 217 6.64 3.68 5.99
C ILE A 217 7.39 2.35 5.83
N GLN A 218 8.17 2.21 4.75
CA GLN A 218 8.98 1.02 4.50
C GLN A 218 10.08 0.84 5.56
N GLY A 219 10.72 1.94 5.96
CA GLY A 219 11.74 1.93 7.01
C GLY A 219 11.16 1.54 8.38
N LEU A 220 9.99 2.08 8.75
CA LEU A 220 9.29 1.74 9.99
C LEU A 220 8.92 0.26 10.05
N LEU A 221 8.52 -0.36 8.93
CA LEU A 221 8.23 -1.79 8.87
C LEU A 221 9.43 -2.64 9.30
N VAL A 222 10.62 -2.32 8.75
CA VAL A 222 11.84 -3.12 8.97
C VAL A 222 12.67 -2.65 10.15
N ALA A 223 12.33 -1.50 10.76
CA ALA A 223 12.96 -1.04 11.99
C ALA A 223 12.63 -2.00 13.14
N GLN A 224 13.67 -2.38 13.88
CA GLN A 224 13.53 -3.24 15.05
C GLN A 224 13.98 -2.47 16.29
N GLY A 225 13.28 -2.66 17.39
CA GLY A 225 13.67 -2.10 18.68
C GLY A 225 14.91 -2.81 19.23
N GLY A 226 15.93 -2.02 19.60
CA GLY A 226 17.10 -2.46 20.34
C GLY A 226 18.32 -2.84 19.49
N ALA A 227 19.48 -2.36 19.95
CA ALA A 227 20.79 -2.74 19.41
C ALA A 227 21.05 -4.22 19.72
N GLY A 228 21.37 -5.03 18.70
CA GLY A 228 21.68 -6.46 18.84
C GLY A 228 20.56 -7.42 18.46
N SER A 229 19.35 -6.95 18.14
CA SER A 229 18.28 -7.82 17.63
C SER A 229 18.58 -8.29 16.20
N ARG A 230 18.55 -9.62 15.96
CA ARG A 230 18.68 -10.17 14.60
C ARG A 230 17.56 -9.66 13.72
N ALA A 231 17.90 -9.33 12.46
CA ALA A 231 16.94 -8.88 11.47
C ALA A 231 15.93 -9.99 11.15
N ARG A 232 14.69 -9.84 11.63
CA ARG A 232 13.60 -10.79 11.35
C ARG A 232 12.79 -10.41 10.13
N LEU A 233 12.79 -9.14 9.75
CA LEU A 233 12.09 -8.64 8.59
C LEU A 233 13.07 -8.12 7.56
N LEU A 234 12.83 -8.53 6.33
CA LEU A 234 13.51 -8.05 5.13
C LEU A 234 12.46 -7.52 4.17
N LEU A 235 12.66 -6.30 3.70
CA LEU A 235 11.88 -5.69 2.63
C LEU A 235 12.86 -5.12 1.61
N SER A 236 12.73 -5.56 0.37
CA SER A 236 13.56 -5.10 -0.73
C SER A 236 12.67 -4.74 -1.91
N THR A 237 12.89 -3.58 -2.50
CA THR A 237 12.16 -3.11 -3.68
C THR A 237 13.16 -2.75 -4.78
N VAL A 238 12.89 -3.21 -5.99
CA VAL A 238 13.69 -2.92 -7.19
C VAL A 238 12.76 -2.42 -8.28
N VAL A 239 13.13 -1.32 -8.93
CA VAL A 239 12.43 -0.80 -10.10
C VAL A 239 13.31 -0.95 -11.33
N GLY A 240 12.77 -1.60 -12.36
CA GLY A 240 13.35 -1.71 -13.69
C GLY A 240 12.62 -0.79 -14.67
N LEU A 241 13.37 0.10 -15.31
CA LEU A 241 12.93 0.91 -16.45
C LEU A 241 13.56 0.34 -17.72
N PHE A 242 12.74 -0.28 -18.58
CA PHE A 242 13.22 -0.87 -19.81
C PHE A 242 12.71 -0.06 -21.01
N THR A 243 13.64 0.43 -21.83
CA THR A 243 13.32 1.36 -22.91
C THR A 243 13.69 0.79 -24.26
N ALA A 244 13.00 1.25 -25.31
CA ALA A 244 13.44 1.05 -26.69
C ALA A 244 14.84 1.65 -26.89
N PRO A 245 15.64 1.11 -27.84
CA PRO A 245 16.98 1.62 -28.12
C PRO A 245 16.93 3.10 -28.57
N GLY A 246 17.89 3.90 -28.08
CA GLY A 246 18.01 5.31 -28.44
C GLY A 246 17.06 6.25 -27.67
N LEU A 247 16.09 5.74 -26.93
CA LEU A 247 15.23 6.56 -26.10
C LEU A 247 16.02 7.20 -24.96
N ARG A 248 15.86 8.51 -24.77
CA ARG A 248 16.54 9.28 -23.73
C ARG A 248 15.60 9.53 -22.56
N LEU A 249 16.06 9.25 -21.35
CA LEU A 249 15.35 9.53 -20.10
C LEU A 249 15.87 10.82 -19.48
N LYS A 250 15.00 11.59 -18.83
CA LYS A 250 15.37 12.76 -18.05
C LYS A 250 16.00 12.35 -16.73
N GLN A 251 17.18 12.88 -16.46
CA GLN A 251 17.94 12.54 -15.27
C GLN A 251 17.21 12.91 -13.97
N PRO A 252 16.53 14.07 -13.85
CA PRO A 252 15.77 14.41 -12.64
C PRO A 252 14.70 13.38 -12.26
N PHE A 253 14.02 12.81 -13.27
CA PHE A 253 13.03 11.76 -13.02
C PHE A 253 13.66 10.50 -12.40
N VAL A 254 14.74 9.99 -13.00
CA VAL A 254 15.39 8.76 -12.53
C VAL A 254 16.08 9.00 -11.17
N GLN A 255 16.66 10.17 -10.93
CA GLN A 255 17.20 10.53 -9.62
C GLN A 255 16.11 10.62 -8.56
N GLY A 256 14.95 11.18 -8.89
CA GLY A 256 13.78 11.21 -8.02
C GLY A 256 13.35 9.80 -7.60
N LEU A 257 13.27 8.86 -8.54
CA LEU A 257 12.99 7.45 -8.23
C LEU A 257 14.05 6.82 -7.34
N SER A 258 15.32 7.05 -7.62
CA SER A 258 16.45 6.44 -6.88
C SER A 258 16.53 6.93 -5.43
N SER A 259 15.97 8.10 -5.12
CA SER A 259 15.90 8.60 -3.75
C SER A 259 14.97 7.76 -2.86
N ILE A 260 14.03 7.01 -3.45
CA ILE A 260 12.95 6.29 -2.77
C ILE A 260 13.12 4.78 -2.94
N THR A 261 13.41 4.38 -4.16
CA THR A 261 13.73 3.00 -4.49
C THR A 261 15.23 2.94 -4.73
N PRO A 262 16.01 2.52 -3.72
CA PRO A 262 17.47 2.59 -3.77
C PRO A 262 18.06 1.81 -4.94
N VAL A 263 17.31 0.86 -5.51
CA VAL A 263 17.71 0.12 -6.71
C VAL A 263 16.74 0.43 -7.85
N THR A 264 17.10 1.44 -8.65
CA THR A 264 16.43 1.77 -9.90
C THR A 264 17.38 1.44 -11.05
N LEU A 265 16.95 0.53 -11.93
CA LEU A 265 17.74 0.01 -13.03
C LEU A 265 17.16 0.49 -14.36
N SER A 266 17.92 1.30 -15.11
CA SER A 266 17.52 1.73 -16.45
C SER A 266 18.30 0.95 -17.49
N ARG A 267 17.61 0.24 -18.40
CA ARG A 267 18.20 -0.59 -19.44
C ARG A 267 17.47 -0.40 -20.76
N SER A 268 18.22 -0.49 -21.87
CA SER A 268 17.67 -0.48 -23.23
C SER A 268 17.75 -1.85 -23.87
N LEU A 269 16.71 -2.20 -24.62
CA LEU A 269 16.66 -3.40 -25.47
C LEU A 269 15.59 -3.21 -26.54
N ASP A 270 15.70 -4.00 -27.61
CA ASP A 270 14.66 -4.04 -28.65
C ASP A 270 13.40 -4.72 -28.09
N LEU A 271 12.32 -3.94 -28.01
CA LEU A 271 11.00 -4.37 -27.52
C LEU A 271 10.07 -4.76 -28.68
N SER A 272 10.41 -4.40 -29.91
CA SER A 272 9.51 -4.46 -31.08
C SER A 272 9.71 -5.69 -31.96
N THR A 273 10.96 -6.09 -32.20
CA THR A 273 11.27 -7.17 -33.17
C THR A 273 10.82 -8.54 -32.66
N ASP A 274 11.08 -8.84 -31.38
CA ASP A 274 10.68 -10.09 -30.73
C ASP A 274 10.29 -9.77 -29.28
N PRO A 275 9.02 -9.43 -29.02
CA PRO A 275 8.55 -9.05 -27.70
C PRO A 275 8.64 -10.18 -26.65
N ASP A 276 8.50 -11.44 -27.06
CA ASP A 276 8.59 -12.57 -26.15
C ASP A 276 10.05 -12.80 -25.71
N LEU A 277 10.99 -12.69 -26.63
CA LEU A 277 12.42 -12.71 -26.31
C LEU A 277 12.82 -11.51 -25.45
N ALA A 278 12.24 -10.34 -25.70
CA ALA A 278 12.46 -9.15 -24.86
C ALA A 278 11.98 -9.41 -23.42
N ALA A 279 10.77 -9.95 -23.24
CA ALA A 279 10.24 -10.32 -21.94
C ALA A 279 11.13 -11.34 -21.22
N GLU A 280 11.62 -12.37 -21.94
CA GLU A 280 12.53 -13.37 -21.38
C GLU A 280 13.85 -12.75 -20.92
N LYS A 281 14.46 -11.89 -21.73
CA LYS A 281 15.70 -11.16 -21.39
C LYS A 281 15.53 -10.32 -20.13
N ILE A 282 14.40 -9.60 -20.01
CA ILE A 282 14.07 -8.79 -18.83
C ILE A 282 13.89 -9.67 -17.60
N ASN A 283 13.12 -10.75 -17.68
CA ASN A 283 12.93 -11.68 -16.58
C ASN A 283 14.27 -12.26 -16.10
N ARG A 284 15.12 -12.71 -17.02
CA ARG A 284 16.45 -13.25 -16.70
C ARG A 284 17.38 -12.18 -16.09
N PHE A 285 17.35 -10.96 -16.63
CA PHE A 285 18.12 -9.84 -16.09
C PHE A 285 17.71 -9.53 -14.65
N MET A 286 16.41 -9.41 -14.38
CA MET A 286 15.90 -9.14 -13.04
C MET A 286 16.25 -10.26 -12.06
N GLN A 287 16.12 -11.52 -12.47
CA GLN A 287 16.54 -12.67 -11.65
C GLN A 287 18.05 -12.62 -11.33
N THR A 288 18.87 -12.26 -12.31
CA THR A 288 20.33 -12.16 -12.11
C THR A 288 20.70 -11.06 -11.13
N VAL A 289 20.05 -9.91 -11.21
CA VAL A 289 20.34 -8.77 -10.32
C VAL A 289 19.81 -8.99 -8.90
N THR A 290 18.62 -9.52 -8.78
CA THR A 290 17.96 -9.69 -7.47
C THR A 290 18.31 -10.99 -6.78
N GLY A 291 18.66 -12.04 -7.53
CA GLY A 291 18.76 -13.41 -7.02
C GLY A 291 17.42 -14.03 -6.65
N TRP A 292 16.29 -13.41 -7.02
CA TRP A 292 14.95 -13.88 -6.63
C TRP A 292 14.35 -14.82 -7.67
N GLU A 293 13.83 -15.93 -7.22
CA GLU A 293 13.13 -16.89 -8.05
C GLU A 293 11.66 -16.49 -8.24
N MET A 294 11.43 -15.49 -9.08
CA MET A 294 10.08 -14.98 -9.40
C MET A 294 9.36 -15.77 -10.51
N GLY A 295 10.07 -16.67 -11.19
CA GLY A 295 9.57 -17.31 -12.41
C GLY A 295 9.65 -16.36 -13.62
N ARG A 296 8.60 -16.32 -14.42
CA ARG A 296 8.49 -15.43 -15.61
C ARG A 296 7.34 -14.43 -15.42
N PRO A 297 7.50 -13.43 -14.55
CA PRO A 297 6.41 -12.52 -14.23
C PRO A 297 6.02 -11.61 -15.41
N LEU A 298 6.98 -11.22 -16.27
CA LEU A 298 6.72 -10.42 -17.45
C LEU A 298 6.42 -11.31 -18.65
N THR A 299 5.26 -11.11 -19.25
CA THR A 299 4.79 -11.76 -20.48
C THR A 299 3.94 -10.78 -21.28
N GLY A 300 3.70 -11.07 -22.57
CA GLY A 300 2.77 -10.32 -23.40
C GLY A 300 3.14 -8.84 -23.55
N VAL A 301 4.42 -8.57 -23.82
CA VAL A 301 4.89 -7.21 -24.14
C VAL A 301 4.33 -6.80 -25.51
N SER A 302 3.77 -5.60 -25.62
CA SER A 302 3.32 -5.06 -26.92
C SER A 302 4.53 -4.58 -27.74
N PRO A 303 4.60 -4.90 -29.05
CA PRO A 303 5.68 -4.44 -29.91
C PRO A 303 5.75 -2.92 -30.09
N ASP A 304 4.65 -2.22 -29.83
CA ASP A 304 4.58 -0.75 -29.87
C ASP A 304 5.14 -0.08 -28.60
N SER A 305 5.52 -0.86 -27.59
CA SER A 305 6.03 -0.33 -26.33
C SER A 305 7.36 0.37 -26.51
N THR A 306 7.51 1.55 -25.94
CA THR A 306 8.78 2.27 -25.87
C THR A 306 9.35 2.31 -24.45
N LEU A 307 8.50 2.07 -23.44
CA LEU A 307 8.85 2.04 -22.03
C LEU A 307 8.07 0.92 -21.31
N LEU A 308 8.78 0.10 -20.56
CA LEU A 308 8.22 -0.82 -19.56
C LEU A 308 8.67 -0.38 -18.17
N PHE A 309 7.74 -0.41 -17.22
CA PHE A 309 8.02 -0.09 -15.82
C PHE A 309 7.71 -1.33 -14.97
N ASN A 310 8.72 -1.89 -14.34
CA ASN A 310 8.58 -3.12 -13.57
C ASN A 310 9.03 -2.89 -12.13
N ALA A 311 8.11 -3.00 -11.17
CA ALA A 311 8.41 -2.98 -9.75
C ALA A 311 8.42 -4.39 -9.19
N TYR A 312 9.48 -4.76 -8.50
CA TYR A 312 9.64 -6.05 -7.84
C TYR A 312 9.81 -5.81 -6.34
N VAL A 313 9.02 -6.51 -5.54
CA VAL A 313 9.05 -6.40 -4.08
C VAL A 313 9.24 -7.78 -3.48
N ARG A 314 10.23 -7.90 -2.60
CA ARG A 314 10.42 -9.09 -1.77
C ARG A 314 10.22 -8.73 -0.30
N PHE A 315 9.41 -9.52 0.36
CA PHE A 315 9.26 -9.51 1.81
C PHE A 315 9.60 -10.87 2.39
N GLN A 316 10.40 -10.88 3.44
CA GLN A 316 10.65 -12.07 4.24
C GLN A 316 10.38 -11.75 5.70
N GLY A 317 9.43 -12.46 6.30
CA GLY A 317 9.13 -12.41 7.72
C GLY A 317 9.58 -13.70 8.42
N LYS A 318 10.36 -13.56 9.50
CA LYS A 318 10.71 -14.67 10.39
C LYS A 318 9.88 -14.60 11.65
N MET A 319 9.10 -15.63 11.92
CA MET A 319 8.18 -15.70 13.06
C MET A 319 8.92 -16.11 14.33
N LYS A 320 8.96 -15.21 15.31
CA LYS A 320 9.61 -15.45 16.61
C LYS A 320 8.85 -16.50 17.41
N GLY A 321 9.57 -17.48 17.95
CA GLY A 321 8.98 -18.55 18.79
C GLY A 321 8.17 -19.58 18.01
N PHE A 322 8.29 -19.58 16.66
CA PHE A 322 7.73 -20.63 15.81
C PHE A 322 8.81 -21.58 15.35
N SER A 323 8.48 -22.85 15.32
CA SER A 323 9.32 -23.93 14.78
C SER A 323 8.57 -24.69 13.69
N LEU A 324 9.34 -25.27 12.78
CA LEU A 324 8.80 -26.16 11.76
C LEU A 324 8.31 -27.46 12.42
N LEU A 325 7.09 -27.86 12.11
CA LEU A 325 6.56 -29.14 12.55
C LEU A 325 7.27 -30.30 11.82
N PRO A 326 7.46 -31.46 12.48
CA PRO A 326 8.04 -32.62 11.83
C PRO A 326 7.12 -33.16 10.72
N GLY A 327 7.69 -33.37 9.54
CA GLY A 327 6.96 -33.85 8.36
C GLY A 327 6.01 -32.81 7.75
N LEU A 328 5.41 -33.20 6.64
CA LEU A 328 4.41 -32.37 5.97
C LEU A 328 3.04 -32.60 6.57
N GLN A 329 2.23 -31.54 6.66
CA GLN A 329 0.88 -31.57 7.19
C GLN A 329 -0.14 -31.29 6.08
N GLU A 330 -1.37 -31.74 6.25
CA GLU A 330 -2.44 -31.51 5.27
C GLU A 330 -2.97 -30.09 5.33
N PHE A 331 -3.06 -29.46 4.16
CA PHE A 331 -3.78 -28.22 3.92
C PHE A 331 -4.92 -28.49 2.94
N TRP A 332 -6.15 -28.24 3.35
CA TRP A 332 -7.37 -28.50 2.57
C TRP A 332 -7.64 -27.32 1.63
N VAL A 333 -7.34 -27.48 0.35
CA VAL A 333 -7.60 -26.47 -0.69
C VAL A 333 -9.10 -26.27 -0.90
N ASP A 334 -9.85 -27.37 -0.82
CA ASP A 334 -11.29 -27.43 -0.84
C ASP A 334 -11.81 -28.61 0.03
N ASN A 335 -13.11 -28.90 0.00
CA ASN A 335 -13.72 -29.96 0.81
C ASN A 335 -13.25 -31.39 0.46
N SER A 336 -12.57 -31.56 -0.66
CA SER A 336 -12.20 -32.89 -1.20
C SER A 336 -10.72 -33.02 -1.53
N THR A 337 -10.01 -31.90 -1.64
CA THR A 337 -8.62 -31.85 -2.10
C THR A 337 -7.72 -31.30 -1.00
N SER A 338 -6.70 -32.05 -0.60
CA SER A 338 -5.65 -31.60 0.30
C SER A 338 -4.29 -31.61 -0.40
N VAL A 339 -3.37 -30.79 0.09
CA VAL A 339 -1.97 -30.76 -0.29
C VAL A 339 -1.10 -30.87 0.95
N SER A 340 0.05 -31.53 0.82
CA SER A 340 0.99 -31.69 1.92
C SER A 340 1.98 -30.52 1.97
N VAL A 341 1.98 -29.75 3.06
CA VAL A 341 2.75 -28.52 3.21
C VAL A 341 3.55 -28.51 4.51
N PRO A 342 4.72 -27.84 4.56
CA PRO A 342 5.42 -27.58 5.81
C PRO A 342 4.63 -26.58 6.65
N MET A 343 4.41 -26.89 7.94
CA MET A 343 3.69 -26.03 8.86
C MET A 343 4.61 -25.51 9.97
N LEU A 344 4.41 -24.26 10.35
CA LEU A 344 5.06 -23.59 11.46
C LEU A 344 4.10 -23.61 12.65
N SER A 345 4.59 -23.95 13.85
CA SER A 345 3.79 -23.91 15.08
C SER A 345 4.53 -23.13 16.16
N GLY A 346 3.77 -22.33 16.91
CA GLY A 346 4.27 -21.56 18.04
C GLY A 346 3.21 -21.33 19.10
N ILE A 347 3.62 -21.24 20.35
CA ILE A 347 2.73 -20.94 21.49
C ILE A 347 3.07 -19.53 21.98
N GLY A 348 2.04 -18.71 22.19
CA GLY A 348 2.22 -17.35 22.67
C GLY A 348 0.92 -16.63 23.01
N THR A 349 1.05 -15.40 23.46
CA THR A 349 -0.10 -14.51 23.62
C THR A 349 -0.28 -13.73 22.34
N PHE A 350 -1.31 -14.07 21.57
CA PHE A 350 -1.71 -13.38 20.35
C PHE A 350 -3.02 -12.63 20.58
N HIS A 351 -3.29 -11.63 19.73
CA HIS A 351 -4.58 -10.97 19.76
C HIS A 351 -5.53 -11.73 18.83
N TYR A 352 -6.64 -12.14 19.37
CA TYR A 352 -7.60 -13.02 18.69
C TYR A 352 -9.03 -12.51 18.87
N TRP A 353 -9.83 -12.71 17.85
CA TRP A 353 -11.27 -12.50 17.87
C TRP A 353 -11.96 -13.50 16.95
N SER A 354 -13.08 -14.08 17.42
CA SER A 354 -13.95 -14.93 16.61
C SER A 354 -15.25 -14.20 16.36
N ASP A 355 -15.53 -13.95 15.09
CA ASP A 355 -16.76 -13.36 14.61
C ASP A 355 -17.76 -14.47 14.22
N THR A 356 -18.63 -14.81 15.17
CA THR A 356 -19.64 -15.85 14.96
C THR A 356 -20.73 -15.40 13.99
N GLN A 357 -20.95 -14.09 13.82
CA GLN A 357 -21.96 -13.56 12.90
C GLN A 357 -21.51 -13.72 11.44
N ASN A 358 -20.24 -13.49 11.18
CA ASN A 358 -19.66 -13.56 9.84
C ASN A 358 -18.88 -14.87 9.58
N ASN A 359 -18.90 -15.82 10.52
CA ASN A 359 -18.25 -17.13 10.42
C ASN A 359 -16.75 -17.04 10.10
N LEU A 360 -16.00 -16.18 10.81
CA LEU A 360 -14.57 -16.04 10.65
C LEU A 360 -13.85 -15.84 11.99
N SER A 361 -12.55 -16.03 11.98
CA SER A 361 -11.67 -15.61 13.06
C SER A 361 -10.53 -14.74 12.55
N VAL A 362 -10.07 -13.84 13.39
CA VAL A 362 -8.93 -12.95 13.11
C VAL A 362 -7.87 -13.15 14.19
N THR A 363 -6.65 -13.43 13.75
CA THR A 363 -5.48 -13.55 14.62
C THR A 363 -4.43 -12.52 14.22
N ARG A 364 -3.97 -11.70 15.16
CA ARG A 364 -2.87 -10.75 14.98
C ARG A 364 -1.60 -11.29 15.62
N VAL A 365 -0.59 -11.50 14.79
CA VAL A 365 0.72 -12.02 15.16
C VAL A 365 1.76 -10.91 15.06
N PRO A 366 2.50 -10.56 16.12
CA PRO A 366 3.59 -9.59 16.03
C PRO A 366 4.76 -10.19 15.24
N LEU A 367 5.19 -9.54 14.17
CA LEU A 367 6.41 -9.89 13.43
C LEU A 367 7.63 -9.14 13.97
N SER A 368 7.43 -7.90 14.40
CA SER A 368 8.41 -7.05 15.08
C SER A 368 7.71 -6.09 16.03
N THR A 369 8.44 -5.14 16.61
CA THR A 369 7.83 -4.06 17.42
C THR A 369 6.86 -3.21 16.62
N ASN A 370 7.13 -3.00 15.33
CA ASN A 370 6.37 -2.10 14.47
C ASN A 370 5.57 -2.81 13.37
N ALA A 371 5.72 -4.13 13.22
CA ALA A 371 5.03 -4.88 12.17
C ALA A 371 4.19 -6.01 12.74
N CYS A 372 3.00 -6.19 12.20
CA CYS A 372 2.15 -7.32 12.53
C CYS A 372 1.56 -7.98 11.28
N LEU A 373 1.35 -9.29 11.42
CA LEU A 373 0.63 -10.12 10.47
C LEU A 373 -0.79 -10.34 10.98
N LEU A 374 -1.77 -10.05 10.16
CA LEU A 374 -3.16 -10.43 10.38
C LEU A 374 -3.46 -11.68 9.56
N LEU A 375 -4.05 -12.65 10.21
CA LEU A 375 -4.54 -13.89 9.61
C LEU A 375 -6.05 -13.91 9.79
N ILE A 376 -6.79 -13.95 8.69
CA ILE A 376 -8.25 -13.94 8.68
C ILE A 376 -8.71 -15.25 8.08
N GLN A 377 -9.27 -16.11 8.94
CA GLN A 377 -9.65 -17.47 8.60
C GLN A 377 -11.18 -17.60 8.59
N PRO A 378 -11.80 -17.97 7.46
CA PRO A 378 -13.17 -18.43 7.45
C PRO A 378 -13.32 -19.70 8.30
N HIS A 379 -14.43 -19.86 9.01
CA HIS A 379 -14.72 -21.11 9.71
C HIS A 379 -14.95 -22.29 8.76
N ARG A 380 -15.33 -22.01 7.49
CA ARG A 380 -15.46 -23.00 6.42
C ARG A 380 -14.78 -22.48 5.16
N ALA A 381 -14.02 -23.33 4.49
CA ALA A 381 -13.29 -22.97 3.27
C ALA A 381 -14.15 -22.31 2.17
N PRO A 382 -15.40 -22.74 1.89
CA PRO A 382 -16.26 -22.10 0.88
C PRO A 382 -16.61 -20.64 1.19
N ASP A 383 -16.56 -20.22 2.45
CA ASP A 383 -16.94 -18.88 2.89
C ASP A 383 -15.82 -17.84 2.62
N LEU A 384 -14.66 -18.25 2.10
CA LEU A 384 -13.51 -17.36 1.86
C LEU A 384 -13.88 -16.13 1.00
N ARG A 385 -14.63 -16.31 -0.06
CA ARG A 385 -15.07 -15.19 -0.94
C ARG A 385 -15.97 -14.20 -0.20
N GLN A 386 -16.85 -14.69 0.65
CA GLN A 386 -17.70 -13.84 1.48
C GLN A 386 -16.87 -13.06 2.49
N VAL A 387 -15.93 -13.72 3.17
CA VAL A 387 -15.00 -13.09 4.13
C VAL A 387 -14.11 -12.06 3.43
N GLU A 388 -13.63 -12.38 2.22
CA GLU A 388 -12.85 -11.45 1.39
C GLU A 388 -13.67 -10.20 1.05
N ALA A 389 -14.94 -10.36 0.64
CA ALA A 389 -15.83 -9.22 0.37
C ALA A 389 -16.10 -8.36 1.61
N LEU A 390 -16.25 -8.99 2.80
CA LEU A 390 -16.43 -8.27 4.06
C LEU A 390 -15.21 -7.40 4.41
N THR A 391 -14.00 -7.84 4.07
CA THR A 391 -12.76 -7.09 4.30
C THR A 391 -12.80 -5.72 3.62
N PHE A 392 -13.45 -5.62 2.46
CA PHE A 392 -13.59 -4.37 1.68
C PHE A 392 -14.74 -3.46 2.15
N GLN A 393 -15.62 -3.94 3.06
CA GLN A 393 -16.81 -3.25 3.54
C GLN A 393 -16.64 -2.58 4.91
N HIS A 394 -15.49 -2.00 5.21
CA HIS A 394 -15.15 -1.35 6.50
C HIS A 394 -15.10 -2.27 7.73
N ASN A 395 -15.24 -3.60 7.56
CA ASN A 395 -15.21 -4.52 8.69
C ASN A 395 -13.80 -4.71 9.26
N PHE A 396 -12.76 -4.41 8.48
CA PHE A 396 -11.37 -4.50 8.92
C PHE A 396 -11.10 -3.71 10.20
N LEU A 397 -11.61 -2.48 10.32
CA LEU A 397 -11.49 -1.65 11.52
C LEU A 397 -12.23 -2.25 12.72
N THR A 398 -13.42 -2.81 12.49
CA THR A 398 -14.21 -3.47 13.51
C THR A 398 -13.48 -4.70 14.05
N TRP A 399 -12.88 -5.48 13.16
CA TRP A 399 -12.07 -6.63 13.55
C TRP A 399 -10.90 -6.21 14.43
N MET A 400 -10.16 -5.18 14.04
CA MET A 400 -9.02 -4.68 14.81
C MET A 400 -9.39 -4.19 16.21
N LYS A 401 -10.58 -3.60 16.38
CA LYS A 401 -11.09 -3.15 17.68
C LYS A 401 -11.45 -4.30 18.62
N ASN A 402 -11.96 -5.40 18.07
CA ASN A 402 -12.45 -6.53 18.84
C ASN A 402 -11.36 -7.52 19.24
N LEU A 403 -10.15 -7.38 18.71
CA LEU A 403 -9.02 -8.22 19.03
C LEU A 403 -8.64 -8.11 20.52
N SER A 404 -8.58 -9.24 21.21
CA SER A 404 -8.17 -9.34 22.62
C SER A 404 -7.02 -10.32 22.79
N PRO A 405 -6.12 -10.12 23.77
CA PRO A 405 -5.01 -11.05 24.02
C PRO A 405 -5.54 -12.41 24.48
N ARG A 406 -5.03 -13.49 23.88
CA ARG A 406 -5.35 -14.89 24.21
C ARG A 406 -4.07 -15.73 24.17
N ALA A 407 -3.99 -16.71 25.05
CA ALA A 407 -2.98 -17.77 24.97
C ALA A 407 -3.38 -18.73 23.85
N ILE A 408 -2.55 -18.83 22.81
CA ILE A 408 -2.87 -19.59 21.59
C ILE A 408 -1.67 -20.42 21.19
N ARG A 409 -1.94 -21.68 20.81
CA ARG A 409 -1.07 -22.49 19.95
C ARG A 409 -1.49 -22.24 18.52
N LEU A 410 -0.69 -21.48 17.80
CA LEU A 410 -0.97 -21.10 16.41
C LEU A 410 -0.14 -21.96 15.47
N THR A 411 -0.82 -22.60 14.51
CA THR A 411 -0.18 -23.39 13.46
C THR A 411 -0.56 -22.79 12.10
N VAL A 412 0.45 -22.44 11.28
CA VAL A 412 0.29 -21.79 9.98
C VAL A 412 1.19 -22.44 8.95
N PRO A 413 0.84 -22.47 7.65
CA PRO A 413 1.76 -22.95 6.63
C PRO A 413 2.99 -22.04 6.52
N GLN A 414 4.15 -22.64 6.29
CA GLN A 414 5.31 -21.90 5.80
C GLN A 414 4.97 -21.42 4.39
N LEU A 415 5.13 -20.12 4.12
CA LEU A 415 4.67 -19.52 2.86
C LEU A 415 5.82 -19.05 1.99
N THR A 416 5.68 -19.28 0.68
CA THR A 416 6.44 -18.62 -0.38
C THR A 416 5.45 -18.29 -1.49
N LEU A 417 4.83 -17.10 -1.39
CA LEU A 417 3.84 -16.64 -2.36
C LEU A 417 4.52 -15.79 -3.43
N LYS A 418 4.24 -16.09 -4.68
CA LYS A 418 4.72 -15.34 -5.85
C LYS A 418 3.52 -14.83 -6.61
N GLY A 419 3.38 -13.50 -6.70
CA GLY A 419 2.29 -12.87 -7.45
C GLY A 419 2.82 -11.81 -8.38
N SER A 420 2.16 -11.65 -9.52
CA SER A 420 2.41 -10.55 -10.44
C SER A 420 1.11 -10.09 -11.08
N TYR A 421 1.03 -8.79 -11.34
CA TYR A 421 -0.11 -8.17 -12.01
C TYR A 421 0.36 -6.97 -12.83
N ASP A 422 -0.29 -6.75 -13.96
CA ASP A 422 -0.12 -5.54 -14.74
C ASP A 422 -1.06 -4.45 -14.20
N LEU A 423 -0.49 -3.34 -13.79
CA LEU A 423 -1.26 -2.22 -13.27
C LEU A 423 -2.21 -1.64 -14.33
N GLN A 424 -1.84 -1.66 -15.60
CA GLN A 424 -2.71 -1.18 -16.68
C GLN A 424 -3.96 -2.05 -16.83
N ASP A 425 -3.82 -3.36 -16.73
CA ASP A 425 -4.95 -4.30 -16.78
C ASP A 425 -5.89 -4.08 -15.58
N LEU A 426 -5.34 -3.82 -14.38
CA LEU A 426 -6.16 -3.48 -13.21
C LEU A 426 -6.85 -2.12 -13.36
N LEU A 427 -6.15 -1.09 -13.86
CA LEU A 427 -6.72 0.24 -14.06
C LEU A 427 -7.83 0.23 -15.13
N ALA A 428 -7.70 -0.58 -16.18
CA ALA A 428 -8.73 -0.72 -17.20
C ALA A 428 -10.09 -1.15 -16.65
N GLN A 429 -10.12 -1.87 -15.53
CA GLN A 429 -11.36 -2.31 -14.86
C GLN A 429 -12.02 -1.18 -14.05
N THR A 430 -11.31 -0.10 -13.74
CA THR A 430 -11.83 1.00 -12.91
C THR A 430 -12.76 1.95 -13.68
N LYS A 431 -13.03 1.70 -14.96
CA LYS A 431 -13.71 2.64 -15.87
C LYS A 431 -13.04 4.02 -15.96
N LEU A 432 -11.83 4.15 -15.43
CA LEU A 432 -11.00 5.34 -15.61
C LEU A 432 -10.31 5.22 -16.97
N PRO A 433 -10.50 6.17 -17.88
CA PRO A 433 -9.81 6.13 -19.14
C PRO A 433 -8.31 6.20 -18.88
N THR A 434 -7.61 5.19 -19.33
CA THR A 434 -6.16 5.13 -19.63
C THR A 434 -5.27 6.14 -18.90
N LEU A 435 -5.13 5.99 -17.54
CA LEU A 435 -4.22 6.84 -16.77
C LEU A 435 -2.78 6.80 -17.33
N LEU A 436 -2.38 5.65 -17.89
CA LEU A 436 -1.05 5.39 -18.44
C LEU A 436 -1.12 4.92 -19.91
N GLY A 437 -2.21 5.18 -20.61
CA GLY A 437 -2.42 4.78 -22.00
C GLY A 437 -1.63 5.65 -23.01
N ALA A 438 -1.90 5.44 -24.29
CA ALA A 438 -1.22 6.15 -25.39
C ALA A 438 -1.34 7.68 -25.34
N GLU A 439 -2.36 8.20 -24.66
CA GLU A 439 -2.60 9.63 -24.50
C GLU A 439 -1.95 10.22 -23.23
N ALA A 440 -1.25 9.40 -22.43
CA ALA A 440 -0.61 9.86 -21.22
C ALA A 440 0.53 10.83 -21.55
N ASN A 441 0.46 12.04 -20.98
CA ASN A 441 1.52 13.03 -21.12
C ASN A 441 2.61 12.78 -20.06
N LEU A 442 3.67 12.09 -20.44
CA LEU A 442 4.80 11.74 -19.59
C LEU A 442 6.06 12.55 -19.90
N GLY A 443 5.87 13.81 -20.27
CA GLY A 443 6.93 14.71 -20.71
C GLY A 443 8.03 15.00 -19.68
N LYS A 444 7.83 14.67 -18.40
CA LYS A 444 8.90 14.73 -17.38
C LYS A 444 9.77 13.48 -17.34
N ILE A 445 9.36 12.38 -18.00
CA ILE A 445 10.19 11.17 -18.13
C ILE A 445 11.11 11.27 -19.34
N SER A 446 10.60 11.74 -20.49
CA SER A 446 11.32 11.85 -21.75
C SER A 446 10.68 12.92 -22.63
N ASP A 447 11.47 13.52 -23.52
CA ASP A 447 10.95 14.42 -24.57
C ASP A 447 10.34 13.65 -25.75
N ALA A 448 10.60 12.34 -25.83
CA ALA A 448 9.97 11.47 -26.81
C ALA A 448 8.52 11.15 -26.40
N ASN A 449 7.65 10.91 -27.39
CA ASN A 449 6.31 10.40 -27.12
C ASN A 449 6.42 8.95 -26.61
N LEU A 450 6.18 8.78 -25.30
CA LEU A 450 6.29 7.48 -24.64
C LEU A 450 5.01 6.66 -24.85
N ARG A 451 5.21 5.39 -25.22
CA ARG A 451 4.18 4.35 -25.19
C ARG A 451 4.51 3.38 -24.07
N VAL A 452 3.81 3.55 -22.94
CA VAL A 452 3.97 2.66 -21.80
C VAL A 452 3.31 1.33 -22.11
N GLY A 453 4.09 0.28 -22.22
CA GLY A 453 3.61 -1.07 -22.46
C GLY A 453 3.08 -1.70 -21.17
N LYS A 454 3.88 -2.51 -20.51
CA LYS A 454 3.52 -3.12 -19.22
C LYS A 454 3.99 -2.27 -18.04
N VAL A 455 3.12 -2.16 -17.03
CA VAL A 455 3.45 -1.64 -15.69
C VAL A 455 3.31 -2.78 -14.69
N LEU A 456 4.33 -3.61 -14.65
CA LEU A 456 4.34 -4.85 -13.88
C LEU A 456 4.64 -4.56 -12.41
N ASN A 457 3.83 -5.11 -11.51
CA ASN A 457 4.14 -5.22 -10.10
C ASN A 457 4.25 -6.70 -9.74
N SER A 458 5.38 -7.10 -9.18
CA SER A 458 5.67 -8.48 -8.80
C SER A 458 6.02 -8.55 -7.32
N VAL A 459 5.43 -9.50 -6.62
CA VAL A 459 5.59 -9.70 -5.18
C VAL A 459 6.13 -11.09 -4.91
N LEU A 460 7.20 -11.18 -4.11
CA LEU A 460 7.68 -12.38 -3.46
C LEU A 460 7.49 -12.23 -1.96
N PHE A 461 6.55 -12.97 -1.41
CA PHE A 461 6.22 -12.93 0.01
C PHE A 461 6.61 -14.24 0.68
N GLU A 462 7.46 -14.18 1.70
CA GLU A 462 7.95 -15.34 2.43
C GLU A 462 7.65 -15.22 3.92
N LEU A 463 7.16 -16.31 4.51
CA LEU A 463 6.96 -16.46 5.94
C LEU A 463 7.64 -17.73 6.41
N LYS A 464 8.62 -17.60 7.33
CA LYS A 464 9.49 -18.69 7.79
C LYS A 464 9.61 -18.71 9.30
N ALA A 465 10.08 -19.82 9.86
CA ALA A 465 10.49 -19.88 11.27
C ALA A 465 11.75 -19.02 11.49
N ASP A 466 11.92 -18.53 12.72
CA ASP A 466 13.17 -17.91 13.14
C ASP A 466 14.11 -18.99 13.69
N GLU A 467 14.93 -19.57 12.84
CA GLU A 467 15.87 -20.68 13.17
C GLU A 467 16.96 -20.29 14.20
N GLY A 468 17.00 -19.03 14.59
CA GLY A 468 18.02 -18.53 15.53
C GLY A 468 17.68 -18.66 17.01
N GLU A 469 16.47 -19.01 17.36
CA GLU A 469 16.05 -19.33 18.73
C GLU A 469 15.69 -20.81 18.76
N GLN A 470 16.55 -21.65 19.38
CA GLN A 470 16.12 -23.00 19.74
C GLN A 470 14.88 -22.87 20.62
N PRO A 471 13.84 -23.73 20.43
CA PRO A 471 12.74 -23.77 21.36
C PRO A 471 13.36 -24.00 22.74
N THR A 472 13.16 -23.08 23.66
CA THR A 472 13.48 -23.33 25.08
C THR A 472 12.60 -24.51 25.45
N GLU A 473 13.21 -25.69 25.55
CA GLU A 473 12.52 -26.87 26.09
C GLU A 473 11.82 -26.44 27.35
N SER A 474 10.52 -26.44 27.29
CA SER A 474 9.55 -26.61 28.36
C SER A 474 10.03 -26.25 29.77
N ALA A 475 9.86 -25.00 30.17
CA ALA A 475 9.49 -24.80 31.57
C ALA A 475 8.15 -25.55 31.77
N PRO A 476 7.99 -26.31 32.88
CA PRO A 476 6.75 -27.01 33.18
C PRO A 476 5.61 -26.00 33.15
N GLN A 477 4.60 -26.25 32.31
CA GLN A 477 3.42 -25.39 32.19
C GLN A 477 2.78 -25.28 33.57
N PRO A 478 2.70 -24.08 34.20
CA PRO A 478 1.78 -23.90 35.29
C PRO A 478 0.37 -24.20 34.75
N ALA A 479 -0.45 -24.85 35.54
CA ALA A 479 -1.88 -25.05 35.29
C ALA A 479 -2.52 -23.67 35.09
N GLY A 480 -2.55 -23.20 33.82
CA GLY A 480 -3.00 -21.87 33.37
C GLY A 480 -4.23 -22.01 32.49
N PRO A 481 -4.84 -20.91 32.07
CA PRO A 481 -6.03 -20.94 31.25
C PRO A 481 -5.81 -21.80 30.00
N GLU A 482 -6.84 -22.52 29.60
CA GLU A 482 -6.88 -23.41 28.45
C GLU A 482 -6.29 -22.71 27.20
N VAL A 483 -5.22 -23.29 26.65
CA VAL A 483 -4.56 -22.75 25.45
C VAL A 483 -5.44 -23.03 24.24
N LEU A 484 -5.89 -22.00 23.57
CA LEU A 484 -6.68 -22.12 22.36
C LEU A 484 -5.83 -22.67 21.20
N GLU A 485 -6.29 -23.72 20.55
CA GLU A 485 -5.65 -24.26 19.34
C GLU A 485 -6.24 -23.55 18.10
N VAL A 486 -5.37 -22.91 17.30
CA VAL A 486 -5.74 -22.27 16.04
C VAL A 486 -4.84 -22.80 14.92
N THR A 487 -5.43 -23.49 13.97
CA THR A 487 -4.71 -24.09 12.84
C THR A 487 -5.26 -23.55 11.52
N LEU A 488 -4.38 -22.91 10.73
CA LEU A 488 -4.70 -22.43 9.40
C LEU A 488 -4.35 -23.52 8.36
N ASN A 489 -5.17 -24.53 8.27
CA ASN A 489 -5.03 -25.63 7.32
C ASN A 489 -6.10 -25.63 6.21
N SER A 490 -6.71 -24.49 5.95
CA SER A 490 -7.67 -24.24 4.88
C SER A 490 -7.49 -22.80 4.37
N PRO A 491 -8.06 -22.40 3.22
CA PRO A 491 -7.87 -21.09 2.63
C PRO A 491 -8.16 -19.93 3.59
N PHE A 492 -7.28 -18.93 3.60
CA PHE A 492 -7.35 -17.78 4.47
C PHE A 492 -6.82 -16.50 3.81
N LEU A 493 -7.11 -15.35 4.40
CA LEU A 493 -6.55 -14.06 4.01
C LEU A 493 -5.42 -13.66 4.96
N LEU A 494 -4.44 -12.95 4.43
CA LEU A 494 -3.37 -12.35 5.21
C LEU A 494 -3.21 -10.86 4.90
N ALA A 495 -2.78 -10.12 5.91
CA ALA A 495 -2.36 -8.73 5.72
C ALA A 495 -1.13 -8.43 6.60
N VAL A 496 -0.18 -7.67 6.07
CA VAL A 496 0.96 -7.15 6.84
C VAL A 496 0.80 -5.65 7.01
N LEU A 497 0.79 -5.22 8.27
CA LEU A 497 0.64 -3.81 8.63
C LEU A 497 1.88 -3.30 9.35
N GLU A 498 2.23 -2.05 9.06
CA GLU A 498 3.12 -1.26 9.88
C GLU A 498 2.30 -0.49 10.91
N ARG A 499 2.78 -0.44 12.16
CA ARG A 499 2.02 0.01 13.32
C ARG A 499 1.84 1.53 13.39
N ASP A 500 2.90 2.30 13.17
CA ASP A 500 2.92 3.75 13.44
C ASP A 500 2.14 4.53 12.37
N SER A 501 2.23 4.12 11.12
CA SER A 501 1.46 4.71 10.00
C SER A 501 0.14 3.98 9.72
N ALA A 502 -0.08 2.81 10.31
CA ALA A 502 -1.15 1.87 9.99
C ALA A 502 -1.17 1.42 8.51
N ALA A 503 -0.05 1.56 7.80
CA ALA A 503 0.04 1.26 6.39
C ALA A 503 0.01 -0.25 6.11
N LEU A 504 -0.78 -0.65 5.14
CA LEU A 504 -0.84 -2.00 4.59
C LEU A 504 0.31 -2.22 3.61
N HIS A 505 1.24 -3.08 3.97
CA HIS A 505 2.34 -3.46 3.09
C HIS A 505 1.97 -4.58 2.14
N PHE A 506 1.18 -5.54 2.61
CA PHE A 506 0.73 -6.69 1.83
C PHE A 506 -0.71 -7.05 2.17
N LEU A 507 -1.45 -7.43 1.14
CA LEU A 507 -2.76 -8.08 1.20
C LEU A 507 -2.68 -9.34 0.37
N GLY A 508 -3.20 -10.45 0.88
CA GLY A 508 -3.14 -11.71 0.14
C GLY A 508 -4.23 -12.70 0.51
N ARG A 509 -4.53 -13.56 -0.46
CA ARG A 509 -5.35 -14.76 -0.32
C ARG A 509 -4.46 -15.98 -0.53
N VAL A 510 -4.44 -16.85 0.45
CA VAL A 510 -3.76 -18.14 0.40
C VAL A 510 -4.82 -19.21 0.14
N SER A 511 -5.02 -19.56 -1.12
CA SER A 511 -5.92 -20.66 -1.51
C SER A 511 -5.21 -21.99 -1.52
N ASN A 512 -3.94 -22.02 -1.95
CA ASN A 512 -3.05 -23.17 -1.90
C ASN A 512 -1.63 -22.68 -1.62
N PRO A 513 -1.00 -23.06 -0.50
CA PRO A 513 0.35 -22.61 -0.15
C PRO A 513 1.46 -23.00 -1.12
N LEU A 514 1.22 -23.99 -1.99
CA LEU A 514 2.18 -24.51 -2.99
C LEU A 514 2.03 -23.83 -4.37
N SER A 515 0.93 -23.12 -4.61
CA SER A 515 0.68 -22.46 -5.89
C SER A 515 1.17 -21.02 -5.91
N ALA A 516 1.47 -20.50 -7.12
CA ALA A 516 1.68 -19.07 -7.32
C ALA A 516 0.38 -18.29 -7.00
N ALA A 517 0.54 -17.09 -6.45
CA ALA A 517 -0.56 -16.20 -6.09
C ALA A 517 -0.91 -15.23 -7.23
#